data_484a69e92a71deb57a929dd31004cef2
#
_entry.id   484a69e92a71deb57a929dd31004cef2
#
_cell.length_a   1.000
_cell.length_b   1.000
_cell.length_c   1.000
_cell.angle_alpha   90.00
_cell.angle_beta   90.00
_cell.angle_gamma   90.00
#
_symmetry.space_group_name_H-M   'P 1'
#
loop_
_entity.id
_entity.type
_entity.pdbx_description
1 polymer ?
#
loop_
_entity_poly.entity_id
_entity_poly.type
_entity_poly.pdbx_seq_one_letter_code
_entity_poly.pdbx_strand_id
1 'polypeptide(L)'
;MFGLSEFRALKQRVKYVNKIFPLKDYDSFYYSHDFSADHTAQVFMQAFPNIYKVCFGDPPGFLYKNYTSVMECMENIKTGLKGIFWKSRLKNIEKWYGYDKAYVAMNLSTDIQSYPLLTTTIPNINFINLLNRLKSNLPTLEQEEHAFIETLESFNQNKXFXLLVLSNFTESGLISRENELKLYLELCHRHCPPGSTIIIKPHILSNPAFLQSLKSSLGKYQVILFPENLRCIPLEMLTELLSKCNIISVSSSSIFLSYLYGKEKIIHALTLSDVRQFFNEDSCAQMSEATQTIINTLKNFN
;
A
#
# COMPACT_ATOMS: atom_id res chain seq x y z
N MET A 1 -7.57 -18.79 -10.67
CA MET A 1 -7.05 -19.94 -11.45
C MET A 1 -6.77 -19.48 -12.90
N PHE A 2 -5.50 -19.51 -13.32
CA PHE A 2 -5.13 -19.12 -14.68
C PHE A 2 -5.71 -20.12 -15.70
N GLY A 3 -6.56 -19.65 -16.57
CA GLY A 3 -7.10 -20.45 -17.65
C GLY A 3 -6.07 -20.71 -18.77
N LEU A 4 -6.35 -21.72 -19.60
CA LEU A 4 -5.48 -22.05 -20.75
C LEU A 4 -5.33 -20.88 -21.73
N SER A 5 -6.35 -20.04 -21.86
CA SER A 5 -6.33 -18.84 -22.70
C SER A 5 -5.35 -17.79 -22.17
N GLU A 6 -5.34 -17.57 -20.86
CA GLU A 6 -4.42 -16.62 -20.21
C GLU A 6 -2.97 -17.09 -20.34
N PHE A 7 -2.72 -18.38 -20.19
CA PHE A 7 -1.40 -18.97 -20.37
C PHE A 7 -0.88 -18.79 -21.80
N ARG A 8 -1.76 -18.95 -22.79
CA ARG A 8 -1.41 -18.73 -24.22
C ARG A 8 -1.10 -17.25 -24.48
N ALA A 9 -1.92 -16.35 -23.94
CA ALA A 9 -1.71 -14.90 -24.07
C ALA A 9 -0.37 -14.49 -23.42
N LEU A 10 -0.07 -15.03 -22.25
CA LEU A 10 1.20 -14.76 -21.54
C LEU A 10 2.39 -15.22 -22.39
N LYS A 11 2.33 -16.42 -22.97
CA LYS A 11 3.38 -16.93 -23.87
C LYS A 11 3.61 -16.04 -25.09
N GLN A 12 2.54 -15.50 -25.67
CA GLN A 12 2.65 -14.60 -26.82
C GLN A 12 3.31 -13.29 -26.43
N ARG A 13 2.94 -12.73 -25.27
CA ARG A 13 3.55 -11.52 -24.73
C ARG A 13 5.05 -11.71 -24.43
N VAL A 14 5.42 -12.84 -23.83
CA VAL A 14 6.82 -13.20 -23.56
C VAL A 14 7.65 -13.25 -24.86
N LYS A 15 7.10 -13.90 -25.91
CA LYS A 15 7.75 -13.94 -27.22
C LYS A 15 7.94 -12.54 -27.82
N TYR A 16 6.93 -11.69 -27.66
CA TYR A 16 6.96 -10.30 -28.16
C TYR A 16 8.05 -9.49 -27.42
N VAL A 17 8.11 -9.60 -26.10
CA VAL A 17 9.12 -8.92 -25.26
C VAL A 17 10.52 -9.37 -25.67
N ASN A 18 10.75 -10.69 -25.84
CA ASN A 18 12.04 -11.24 -26.27
C ASN A 18 12.48 -10.74 -27.63
N LYS A 19 11.51 -10.41 -28.51
CA LYS A 19 11.81 -9.87 -29.85
C LYS A 19 12.25 -8.40 -29.80
N ILE A 20 11.61 -7.61 -28.89
CA ILE A 20 11.88 -6.17 -28.78
C ILE A 20 13.10 -5.88 -27.90
N PHE A 21 13.28 -6.64 -26.82
CA PHE A 21 14.33 -6.43 -25.83
C PHE A 21 15.31 -7.62 -25.85
N PRO A 22 16.38 -7.57 -26.64
CA PRO A 22 17.35 -8.65 -26.66
C PRO A 22 18.04 -8.80 -25.28
N LEU A 23 18.01 -10.02 -24.74
CA LEU A 23 18.53 -10.32 -23.40
C LEU A 23 19.99 -9.87 -23.20
N LYS A 24 20.79 -9.98 -24.25
CA LYS A 24 22.22 -9.63 -24.22
C LYS A 24 22.51 -8.18 -23.85
N ASP A 25 21.50 -7.30 -23.97
CA ASP A 25 21.66 -5.86 -23.75
C ASP A 25 21.32 -5.44 -22.31
N TYR A 26 20.90 -6.39 -21.45
CA TYR A 26 20.41 -6.10 -20.10
C TYR A 26 20.98 -7.05 -19.07
N ASP A 27 21.55 -6.49 -18.00
CA ASP A 27 22.13 -7.24 -16.87
C ASP A 27 21.15 -7.44 -15.73
N SER A 28 20.23 -6.50 -15.56
CA SER A 28 19.36 -6.45 -14.39
C SER A 28 17.95 -6.01 -14.75
N PHE A 29 16.98 -6.51 -13.99
CA PHE A 29 15.57 -6.12 -14.10
C PHE A 29 15.11 -5.56 -12.75
N TYR A 30 14.73 -4.29 -12.75
CA TYR A 30 14.23 -3.58 -11.58
C TYR A 30 12.72 -3.52 -11.65
N TYR A 31 12.04 -3.87 -10.56
CA TYR A 31 10.57 -3.86 -10.52
C TYR A 31 10.06 -3.58 -9.11
N SER A 32 8.84 -3.05 -9.03
CA SER A 32 8.16 -2.91 -7.75
C SER A 32 7.59 -4.27 -7.30
N HIS A 33 7.40 -4.42 -6.02
CA HIS A 33 7.04 -5.71 -5.40
C HIS A 33 5.59 -6.15 -5.61
N ASP A 34 4.78 -5.41 -6.32
CA ASP A 34 3.37 -5.77 -6.53
C ASP A 34 3.23 -6.91 -7.56
N PHE A 35 3.67 -8.06 -7.13
CA PHE A 35 3.77 -9.25 -7.97
C PHE A 35 2.45 -9.77 -8.49
N SER A 36 1.42 -9.67 -7.67
CA SER A 36 0.19 -10.42 -7.94
C SER A 36 -0.67 -9.77 -9.00
N ALA A 37 -0.61 -8.45 -9.07
CA ALA A 37 -1.45 -7.66 -9.96
C ALA A 37 -0.74 -7.22 -11.23
N ASP A 38 0.59 -7.19 -11.21
CA ASP A 38 1.34 -6.66 -12.36
C ASP A 38 1.70 -7.75 -13.37
N HIS A 39 0.77 -7.99 -14.28
CA HIS A 39 0.99 -8.89 -15.41
C HIS A 39 2.18 -8.47 -16.29
N THR A 40 2.51 -7.19 -16.32
CA THR A 40 3.65 -6.67 -17.09
C THR A 40 4.96 -7.17 -16.51
N ALA A 41 5.15 -7.01 -15.20
CA ALA A 41 6.35 -7.51 -14.51
C ALA A 41 6.50 -9.03 -14.72
N GLN A 42 5.40 -9.78 -14.61
CA GLN A 42 5.40 -11.23 -14.82
C GLN A 42 5.87 -11.60 -16.24
N VAL A 43 5.40 -10.85 -17.26
CA VAL A 43 5.82 -11.09 -18.65
C VAL A 43 7.33 -10.86 -18.80
N PHE A 44 7.86 -9.78 -18.22
CA PHE A 44 9.30 -9.49 -18.28
C PHE A 44 10.13 -10.53 -17.51
N MET A 45 9.69 -10.95 -16.34
CA MET A 45 10.36 -12.00 -15.56
C MET A 45 10.46 -13.31 -16.32
N GLN A 46 9.40 -13.67 -17.03
CA GLN A 46 9.37 -14.89 -17.85
C GLN A 46 10.21 -14.75 -19.12
N ALA A 47 10.23 -13.55 -19.71
CA ALA A 47 11.06 -13.29 -20.89
C ALA A 47 12.56 -13.39 -20.55
N PHE A 48 12.92 -13.02 -19.32
CA PHE A 48 14.32 -12.97 -18.87
C PHE A 48 14.53 -13.80 -17.59
N PRO A 49 14.38 -15.13 -17.64
CA PRO A 49 14.37 -15.95 -16.42
C PRO A 49 15.71 -15.97 -15.67
N ASN A 50 16.81 -15.65 -16.33
CA ASN A 50 18.16 -15.68 -15.76
C ASN A 50 18.75 -14.28 -15.51
N ILE A 51 17.98 -13.21 -15.77
CA ILE A 51 18.44 -11.84 -15.49
C ILE A 51 18.44 -11.60 -13.97
N TYR A 52 19.38 -10.80 -13.49
CA TYR A 52 19.45 -10.41 -12.08
C TYR A 52 18.23 -9.54 -11.72
N LYS A 53 17.45 -9.97 -10.75
CA LYS A 53 16.17 -9.35 -10.39
C LYS A 53 16.32 -8.54 -9.12
N VAL A 54 16.02 -7.26 -9.22
CA VAL A 54 16.06 -6.34 -8.08
C VAL A 54 14.64 -5.84 -7.80
N CYS A 55 14.11 -6.21 -6.66
CA CYS A 55 12.82 -5.72 -6.19
C CYS A 55 13.04 -4.46 -5.35
N PHE A 56 12.18 -3.48 -5.52
CA PHE A 56 12.15 -2.30 -4.64
C PHE A 56 10.71 -1.96 -4.30
N GLY A 57 10.50 -1.37 -3.15
CA GLY A 57 9.18 -0.89 -2.88
C GLY A 57 8.80 -0.82 -1.43
N ASP A 58 7.54 -0.58 -1.26
CA ASP A 58 6.86 -0.41 0.00
C ASP A 58 6.76 -1.76 0.71
N PRO A 59 7.38 -1.93 1.90
CA PRO A 59 7.26 -3.18 2.64
C PRO A 59 5.82 -3.66 2.87
N PRO A 60 4.84 -2.77 3.08
CA PRO A 60 3.45 -3.19 3.21
C PRO A 60 2.89 -3.99 2.03
N GLY A 61 3.44 -3.84 0.83
CA GLY A 61 3.06 -4.69 -0.29
C GLY A 61 3.29 -6.18 0.00
N PHE A 62 4.27 -6.51 0.83
CA PHE A 62 4.55 -7.89 1.23
C PHE A 62 3.56 -8.44 2.28
N LEU A 63 2.77 -7.56 2.91
CA LEU A 63 1.73 -7.98 3.88
C LEU A 63 0.55 -8.68 3.22
N TYR A 64 0.26 -8.33 1.98
CA TYR A 64 -0.86 -8.91 1.26
C TYR A 64 -0.37 -10.15 0.53
N LYS A 65 -0.51 -11.29 1.11
CA LYS A 65 -0.02 -12.63 0.75
C LYS A 65 -0.28 -13.10 -0.70
N ASN A 66 -0.07 -12.25 -1.67
CA ASN A 66 -0.22 -12.65 -3.06
C ASN A 66 0.85 -13.68 -3.46
N TYR A 67 2.02 -13.59 -2.83
CA TYR A 67 3.09 -14.60 -2.99
C TYR A 67 2.64 -15.94 -2.42
N THR A 68 2.00 -15.94 -1.26
CA THR A 68 1.52 -17.17 -0.61
C THR A 68 0.45 -17.86 -1.44
N SER A 69 -0.49 -17.12 -2.02
CA SER A 69 -1.54 -17.70 -2.85
C SER A 69 -0.98 -18.36 -4.12
N VAL A 70 0.07 -17.78 -4.71
CA VAL A 70 0.77 -18.40 -5.85
C VAL A 70 1.49 -19.67 -5.41
N MET A 71 2.20 -19.62 -4.28
CA MET A 71 2.91 -20.79 -3.74
C MET A 71 1.94 -21.90 -3.34
N GLU A 72 0.81 -21.58 -2.71
CA GLU A 72 -0.25 -22.54 -2.38
C GLU A 72 -0.85 -23.16 -3.65
N CYS A 73 -1.10 -22.34 -4.67
CA CYS A 73 -1.59 -22.83 -5.96
C CYS A 73 -0.58 -23.79 -6.59
N MET A 74 0.71 -23.46 -6.52
CA MET A 74 1.80 -24.29 -7.03
C MET A 74 1.89 -25.63 -6.25
N GLU A 75 1.75 -25.60 -4.92
CA GLU A 75 1.75 -26.81 -4.10
C GLU A 75 0.54 -27.70 -4.42
N ASN A 76 -0.63 -27.10 -4.58
CA ASN A 76 -1.85 -27.82 -4.96
C ASN A 76 -1.72 -28.46 -6.34
N ILE A 77 -1.03 -27.80 -7.27
CA ILE A 77 -0.74 -28.35 -8.60
C ILE A 77 0.28 -29.49 -8.50
N LYS A 78 1.32 -29.32 -7.65
CA LYS A 78 2.36 -30.35 -7.46
C LYS A 78 1.81 -31.65 -6.86
N THR A 79 0.82 -31.54 -5.98
CA THR A 79 0.21 -32.71 -5.31
C THR A 79 -0.87 -33.40 -6.14
N GLY A 80 -1.38 -32.77 -7.19
CA GLY A 80 -2.41 -33.35 -8.04
C GLY A 80 -1.83 -34.21 -9.19
N LEU A 81 -2.69 -35.05 -9.77
CA LEU A 81 -2.34 -35.88 -10.96
C LEU A 81 -1.79 -35.04 -12.12
N LYS A 82 -2.23 -33.79 -12.22
CA LYS A 82 -1.72 -32.85 -13.23
C LYS A 82 -0.26 -32.42 -12.97
N GLY A 83 0.22 -32.59 -11.74
CA GLY A 83 1.59 -32.23 -11.36
C GLY A 83 2.66 -33.02 -12.10
N ILE A 84 2.37 -34.29 -12.47
CA ILE A 84 3.28 -35.14 -13.22
C ILE A 84 3.59 -34.56 -14.58
N PHE A 85 2.58 -34.01 -15.27
CA PHE A 85 2.73 -33.39 -16.61
C PHE A 85 3.24 -31.96 -16.57
N TRP A 86 3.16 -31.28 -15.40
CA TRP A 86 3.53 -29.86 -15.28
C TRP A 86 4.87 -29.68 -14.54
N LYS A 87 5.50 -30.74 -14.07
CA LYS A 87 6.73 -30.69 -13.25
C LYS A 87 7.87 -29.87 -13.90
N SER A 88 8.08 -30.04 -15.22
CA SER A 88 9.11 -29.30 -15.95
C SER A 88 8.76 -27.83 -16.17
N ARG A 89 7.47 -27.53 -16.24
CA ARG A 89 6.97 -26.16 -16.42
C ARG A 89 6.92 -25.41 -15.09
N LEU A 90 6.63 -26.10 -13.99
CA LEU A 90 6.59 -25.52 -12.64
C LEU A 90 7.98 -25.09 -12.14
N LYS A 91 9.04 -25.81 -12.52
CA LYS A 91 10.43 -25.43 -12.22
C LYS A 91 10.77 -24.04 -12.75
N ASN A 92 10.15 -23.65 -13.86
CA ASN A 92 10.36 -22.32 -14.43
C ASN A 92 9.51 -21.26 -13.69
N ILE A 93 8.32 -21.62 -13.22
CA ILE A 93 7.45 -20.68 -12.49
C ILE A 93 8.10 -20.25 -11.17
N GLU A 94 8.77 -21.16 -10.46
CA GLU A 94 9.51 -20.84 -9.23
C GLU A 94 10.58 -19.76 -9.45
N LYS A 95 11.22 -19.76 -10.63
CA LYS A 95 12.19 -18.74 -11.01
C LYS A 95 11.56 -17.40 -11.38
N TRP A 96 10.27 -17.38 -11.68
CA TRP A 96 9.57 -16.15 -12.12
C TRP A 96 9.14 -15.26 -10.96
N TYR A 97 8.97 -15.85 -9.77
CA TYR A 97 8.46 -15.15 -8.59
C TYR A 97 9.54 -14.87 -7.54
N GLY A 98 10.79 -15.09 -7.89
CA GLY A 98 11.91 -14.79 -7.02
C GLY A 98 12.61 -13.50 -7.43
N TYR A 99 13.29 -12.90 -6.47
CA TYR A 99 14.22 -11.82 -6.75
C TYR A 99 15.58 -12.15 -6.10
N ASP A 100 16.63 -11.60 -6.67
CA ASP A 100 17.99 -11.83 -6.17
C ASP A 100 18.34 -10.84 -5.06
N LYS A 101 17.70 -9.64 -5.09
CA LYS A 101 17.89 -8.60 -4.09
C LYS A 101 16.64 -7.76 -3.94
N ALA A 102 16.37 -7.30 -2.71
CA ALA A 102 15.28 -6.35 -2.44
C ALA A 102 15.80 -5.13 -1.67
N TYR A 103 15.34 -3.96 -2.09
CA TYR A 103 15.52 -2.71 -1.36
C TYR A 103 14.18 -2.31 -0.73
N VAL A 104 14.15 -2.21 0.58
CA VAL A 104 12.95 -1.89 1.34
C VAL A 104 13.20 -0.72 2.28
N ALA A 105 12.15 0.04 2.57
CA ALA A 105 12.25 1.15 3.51
C ALA A 105 12.59 0.64 4.91
N MET A 106 11.96 -0.46 5.31
CA MET A 106 12.15 -1.03 6.66
C MET A 106 11.78 -2.52 6.65
N ASN A 107 12.25 -3.26 7.64
CA ASN A 107 11.83 -4.64 7.86
C ASN A 107 10.52 -4.66 8.65
N LEU A 108 9.55 -5.41 8.15
CA LEU A 108 8.30 -5.63 8.87
C LEU A 108 8.50 -6.66 9.97
N SER A 109 7.80 -6.45 11.08
CA SER A 109 7.76 -7.43 12.18
C SER A 109 6.75 -8.52 11.83
N THR A 110 7.18 -9.48 11.02
CA THR A 110 6.35 -10.62 10.61
C THR A 110 6.97 -11.92 11.09
N ASP A 111 6.13 -12.87 11.42
CA ASP A 111 6.55 -14.27 11.68
C ASP A 111 6.76 -15.04 10.37
N ILE A 112 6.56 -14.40 9.24
CA ILE A 112 6.72 -15.03 7.92
C ILE A 112 8.21 -15.13 7.61
N GLN A 113 8.81 -16.24 7.98
CA GLN A 113 10.22 -16.58 7.67
C GLN A 113 10.44 -16.89 6.18
N SER A 114 9.49 -16.56 5.33
CA SER A 114 9.48 -17.05 3.95
C SER A 114 10.16 -16.16 2.93
N TYR A 115 10.84 -15.10 3.36
CA TYR A 115 11.63 -14.29 2.43
C TYR A 115 13.12 -14.58 2.62
N PRO A 116 13.69 -15.51 1.84
CA PRO A 116 15.14 -15.75 1.87
C PRO A 116 15.84 -14.64 1.08
N LEU A 117 15.74 -13.40 1.57
CA LEU A 117 16.08 -12.32 0.67
C LEU A 117 17.12 -11.41 1.29
N LEU A 118 18.13 -11.13 0.52
CA LEU A 118 19.05 -10.06 0.77
C LEU A 118 18.26 -8.74 0.72
N THR A 119 17.56 -8.45 1.81
CA THR A 119 16.90 -7.16 2.00
C THR A 119 17.93 -6.15 2.51
N THR A 120 17.97 -5.03 1.85
CA THR A 120 18.75 -3.87 2.29
C THR A 120 17.76 -2.79 2.70
N THR A 121 17.77 -2.43 3.97
CA THR A 121 16.98 -1.30 4.46
C THR A 121 17.63 0.02 4.04
N ILE A 122 16.83 0.96 3.61
CA ILE A 122 17.28 2.28 3.20
C ILE A 122 17.00 3.24 4.36
N PRO A 123 18.00 3.97 4.88
CA PRO A 123 17.76 4.92 5.97
C PRO A 123 16.69 5.96 5.62
N ASN A 124 15.85 6.32 6.60
CA ASN A 124 14.76 7.27 6.40
C ASN A 124 15.24 8.63 5.87
N ILE A 125 16.41 9.08 6.28
CA ILE A 125 16.97 10.35 5.81
C ILE A 125 17.17 10.36 4.29
N ASN A 126 17.49 9.21 3.69
CA ASN A 126 17.64 9.12 2.24
C ASN A 126 16.29 9.34 1.53
N PHE A 127 15.20 8.79 2.10
CA PHE A 127 13.85 9.03 1.58
C PHE A 127 13.44 10.49 1.77
N ILE A 128 13.67 11.07 2.93
CA ILE A 128 13.35 12.46 3.22
C ILE A 128 14.09 13.38 2.23
N ASN A 129 15.38 13.15 2.02
CA ASN A 129 16.18 13.91 1.06
C ASN A 129 15.64 13.78 -0.37
N LEU A 130 15.23 12.55 -0.76
CA LEU A 130 14.62 12.32 -2.06
C LEU A 130 13.30 13.06 -2.21
N LEU A 131 12.42 12.98 -1.20
CA LEU A 131 11.12 13.67 -1.20
C LEU A 131 11.31 15.19 -1.31
N ASN A 132 12.26 15.75 -0.56
CA ASN A 132 12.58 17.18 -0.62
C ASN A 132 13.09 17.60 -2.00
N ARG A 133 13.96 16.79 -2.62
CA ARG A 133 14.42 17.03 -4.00
C ARG A 133 13.29 16.96 -5.02
N LEU A 134 12.38 15.98 -4.87
CA LEU A 134 11.22 15.88 -5.74
C LEU A 134 10.31 17.10 -5.59
N LYS A 135 10.06 17.51 -4.36
CA LYS A 135 9.21 18.67 -4.03
C LYS A 135 9.79 19.97 -4.60
N SER A 136 11.10 20.18 -4.46
CA SER A 136 11.76 21.39 -4.99
C SER A 136 11.69 21.50 -6.51
N ASN A 137 11.45 20.40 -7.22
CA ASN A 137 11.24 20.39 -8.66
C ASN A 137 9.76 20.58 -9.04
N LEU A 138 8.88 20.77 -8.03
CA LEU A 138 7.43 20.90 -8.20
C LEU A 138 6.93 22.16 -7.48
N PRO A 139 7.30 23.38 -7.97
CA PRO A 139 6.96 24.63 -7.25
C PRO A 139 5.45 24.85 -7.12
N THR A 140 4.66 24.36 -8.05
CA THR A 140 3.20 24.39 -7.96
C THR A 140 2.69 23.58 -6.75
N LEU A 141 3.30 22.45 -6.46
CA LEU A 141 2.91 21.62 -5.32
C LEU A 141 3.12 22.38 -3.99
N GLU A 142 4.25 23.05 -3.86
CA GLU A 142 4.55 23.84 -2.67
C GLU A 142 3.53 24.96 -2.46
N GLN A 143 3.20 25.69 -3.54
CA GLN A 143 2.19 26.74 -3.52
C GLN A 143 0.79 26.19 -3.16
N GLU A 144 0.41 25.06 -3.74
CA GLU A 144 -0.89 24.41 -3.48
C GLU A 144 -1.01 23.92 -2.05
N GLU A 145 0.06 23.33 -1.51
CA GLU A 145 0.11 22.89 -0.11
C GLU A 145 -0.04 24.10 0.82
N HIS A 146 0.71 25.15 0.57
CA HIS A 146 0.67 26.38 1.37
C HIS A 146 -0.73 27.01 1.35
N ALA A 147 -1.33 27.17 0.17
CA ALA A 147 -2.69 27.72 0.03
C ALA A 147 -3.73 26.88 0.79
N PHE A 148 -3.57 25.54 0.77
CA PHE A 148 -4.45 24.67 1.52
C PHE A 148 -4.27 24.88 3.04
N ILE A 149 -3.03 25.02 3.49
CA ILE A 149 -2.72 25.26 4.91
C ILE A 149 -3.31 26.61 5.37
N GLU A 150 -3.15 27.67 4.57
CA GLU A 150 -3.78 28.98 4.87
C GLU A 150 -5.30 28.85 5.00
N THR A 151 -5.91 28.05 4.13
CA THR A 151 -7.35 27.77 4.21
C THR A 151 -7.69 27.09 5.54
N LEU A 152 -6.90 26.07 5.94
CA LEU A 152 -7.12 25.36 7.22
C LEU A 152 -6.98 26.31 8.42
N GLU A 153 -5.96 27.15 8.42
CA GLU A 153 -5.70 28.08 9.51
C GLU A 153 -6.78 29.17 9.63
N SER A 154 -7.41 29.56 8.52
CA SER A 154 -8.56 30.48 8.56
C SER A 154 -9.76 29.89 9.30
N PHE A 155 -9.91 28.57 9.30
CA PHE A 155 -10.97 27.89 10.03
C PHE A 155 -10.66 27.70 11.52
N ASN A 156 -9.40 27.54 11.90
CA ASN A 156 -9.06 27.18 13.26
C ASN A 156 -7.58 27.46 13.61
N GLN A 157 -7.33 28.62 14.19
CA GLN A 157 -5.96 29.12 14.41
C GLN A 157 -5.16 28.37 15.49
N ASN A 158 -5.79 27.55 16.34
CA ASN A 158 -5.11 27.04 17.55
C ASN A 158 -5.28 25.55 17.86
N LYS A 159 -5.75 24.74 16.93
CA LYS A 159 -6.03 23.31 17.22
C LYS A 159 -5.42 22.35 16.19
N UNK A 160 -5.12 21.06 16.43
CA UNK A 160 -4.62 20.16 15.65
C UNK A 160 -5.62 19.65 14.77
N PHE A 161 -5.10 19.55 13.83
CA PHE A 161 -5.99 18.97 12.80
C PHE A 161 -5.96 17.43 12.84
N UNK A 162 -6.81 16.61 12.65
CA UNK A 162 -6.88 15.36 12.54
C UNK A 162 -6.83 15.05 11.18
N LEU A 163 -6.02 14.59 10.63
CA LEU A 163 -5.93 14.11 9.24
C LEU A 163 -6.34 12.63 9.16
N LEU A 164 -7.53 12.38 8.66
CA LEU A 164 -8.06 11.03 8.47
C LEU A 164 -7.66 10.52 7.07
N VAL A 165 -6.77 9.52 7.03
CA VAL A 165 -6.28 8.92 5.78
C VAL A 165 -7.12 7.69 5.47
N LEU A 166 -7.92 7.76 4.41
CA LEU A 166 -8.80 6.67 4.00
C LEU A 166 -8.05 5.59 3.22
N SER A 167 -8.57 4.38 3.26
CA SER A 167 -8.15 3.27 2.40
C SER A 167 -9.25 2.95 1.38
N ASN A 168 -8.99 2.03 0.45
CA ASN A 168 -9.93 1.62 -0.59
C ASN A 168 -10.61 0.28 -0.25
N PHE A 169 -11.06 0.15 0.97
CA PHE A 169 -11.58 -1.13 1.47
C PHE A 169 -12.78 -1.64 0.68
N THR A 170 -13.77 -0.79 0.41
CA THR A 170 -14.95 -1.18 -0.37
C THR A 170 -14.58 -1.43 -1.83
N GLU A 171 -13.75 -0.58 -2.42
CA GLU A 171 -13.32 -0.73 -3.82
C GLU A 171 -12.51 -2.02 -4.02
N SER A 172 -11.88 -2.51 -2.96
CA SER A 172 -11.14 -3.78 -2.95
C SER A 172 -12.01 -4.98 -2.54
N GLY A 173 -13.29 -4.77 -2.26
CA GLY A 173 -14.21 -5.84 -1.89
C GLY A 173 -14.03 -6.37 -0.47
N LEU A 174 -13.30 -5.67 0.39
CA LEU A 174 -12.95 -6.14 1.73
C LEU A 174 -14.05 -5.85 2.77
N ILE A 175 -14.90 -4.86 2.49
CA ILE A 175 -15.92 -4.36 3.41
C ILE A 175 -17.10 -3.82 2.59
N SER A 176 -18.32 -3.86 3.13
CA SER A 176 -19.44 -3.20 2.47
C SER A 176 -19.37 -1.68 2.66
N ARG A 177 -19.97 -0.92 1.76
CA ARG A 177 -19.98 0.56 1.82
C ARG A 177 -20.59 1.06 3.14
N GLU A 178 -21.64 0.40 3.60
CA GLU A 178 -22.31 0.75 4.85
C GLU A 178 -21.37 0.53 6.05
N ASN A 179 -20.70 -0.61 6.09
CA ASN A 179 -19.77 -0.93 7.18
C ASN A 179 -18.53 -0.03 7.13
N GLU A 180 -18.04 0.33 5.94
CA GLU A 180 -16.93 1.27 5.80
C GLU A 180 -17.28 2.64 6.38
N LEU A 181 -18.49 3.12 6.12
CA LEU A 181 -18.98 4.37 6.70
C LEU A 181 -19.01 4.27 8.24
N LYS A 182 -19.61 3.20 8.78
CA LYS A 182 -19.67 2.96 10.23
C LYS A 182 -18.28 2.90 10.86
N LEU A 183 -17.36 2.21 10.21
CA LEU A 183 -15.97 2.10 10.66
C LEU A 183 -15.33 3.48 10.81
N TYR A 184 -15.37 4.31 9.76
CA TYR A 184 -14.75 5.64 9.82
C TYR A 184 -15.41 6.55 10.84
N LEU A 185 -16.75 6.46 11.03
CA LEU A 185 -17.45 7.21 12.07
C LEU A 185 -16.96 6.80 13.46
N GLU A 186 -16.83 5.49 13.69
CA GLU A 186 -16.36 4.98 14.98
C GLU A 186 -14.90 5.39 15.25
N LEU A 187 -14.04 5.32 14.23
CA LEU A 187 -12.64 5.75 14.36
C LEU A 187 -12.55 7.25 14.69
N CYS A 188 -13.37 8.08 14.04
CA CYS A 188 -13.41 9.51 14.37
C CYS A 188 -13.91 9.76 15.78
N HIS A 189 -14.94 9.04 16.23
CA HIS A 189 -15.44 9.16 17.61
C HIS A 189 -14.40 8.75 18.64
N ARG A 190 -13.59 7.73 18.32
CA ARG A 190 -12.56 7.19 19.22
C ARG A 190 -11.34 8.09 19.34
N HIS A 191 -10.93 8.71 18.22
CA HIS A 191 -9.63 9.37 18.12
C HIS A 191 -9.71 10.89 17.95
N CYS A 192 -10.88 11.46 17.66
CA CYS A 192 -11.02 12.90 17.45
C CYS A 192 -11.80 13.52 18.63
N PRO A 193 -11.22 14.44 19.38
CA PRO A 193 -11.98 15.19 20.40
C PRO A 193 -13.16 15.93 19.77
N PRO A 194 -14.27 16.09 20.53
CA PRO A 194 -15.41 16.86 20.04
C PRO A 194 -15.01 18.27 19.63
N GLY A 195 -15.54 18.74 18.50
CA GLY A 195 -15.23 20.06 17.96
C GLY A 195 -13.91 20.14 17.18
N SER A 196 -13.23 19.00 16.98
CA SER A 196 -12.02 18.96 16.14
C SER A 196 -12.33 19.29 14.68
N THR A 197 -11.33 19.82 14.00
CA THR A 197 -11.34 19.92 12.54
C THR A 197 -10.75 18.63 11.96
N ILE A 198 -11.54 17.92 11.19
CA ILE A 198 -11.14 16.67 10.51
C ILE A 198 -10.91 16.95 9.03
N ILE A 199 -9.70 16.68 8.57
CA ILE A 199 -9.33 16.72 7.16
C ILE A 199 -9.44 15.28 6.65
N ILE A 200 -10.25 15.04 5.62
CA ILE A 200 -10.38 13.70 5.03
C ILE A 200 -9.48 13.64 3.78
N LYS A 201 -8.41 12.85 3.86
CA LYS A 201 -7.55 12.52 2.71
C LYS A 201 -8.09 11.26 2.06
N PRO A 202 -8.75 11.35 0.90
CA PRO A 202 -9.28 10.16 0.25
C PRO A 202 -8.17 9.30 -0.36
N HIS A 203 -8.42 8.01 -0.47
CA HIS A 203 -7.65 7.15 -1.36
C HIS A 203 -7.95 7.57 -2.81
N ILE A 204 -7.00 7.35 -3.71
CA ILE A 204 -7.16 7.73 -5.13
C ILE A 204 -8.43 7.11 -5.76
N LEU A 205 -8.82 5.91 -5.30
CA LEU A 205 -10.00 5.20 -5.78
C LEU A 205 -11.29 5.53 -5.02
N SER A 206 -11.23 6.37 -3.96
CA SER A 206 -12.42 6.65 -3.14
C SER A 206 -13.55 7.26 -3.97
N ASN A 207 -14.75 6.75 -3.77
CA ASN A 207 -15.97 7.22 -4.44
C ASN A 207 -16.37 8.60 -3.92
N PRO A 208 -16.60 9.61 -4.78
CA PRO A 208 -17.01 10.94 -4.34
C PRO A 208 -18.31 10.97 -3.53
N ALA A 209 -19.31 10.15 -3.88
CA ALA A 209 -20.56 10.08 -3.12
C ALA A 209 -20.32 9.56 -1.69
N PHE A 210 -19.41 8.61 -1.53
CA PHE A 210 -19.00 8.12 -0.20
C PHE A 210 -18.37 9.25 0.63
N LEU A 211 -17.48 10.04 0.01
CA LEU A 211 -16.81 11.15 0.72
C LEU A 211 -17.84 12.17 1.23
N GLN A 212 -18.87 12.48 0.44
CA GLN A 212 -19.94 13.39 0.84
C GLN A 212 -20.79 12.79 1.98
N SER A 213 -21.10 11.48 1.90
CA SER A 213 -21.82 10.77 2.96
C SER A 213 -21.04 10.78 4.28
N LEU A 214 -19.75 10.50 4.20
CA LEU A 214 -18.87 10.50 5.39
C LEU A 214 -18.80 11.91 5.98
N LYS A 215 -18.59 12.94 5.15
CA LYS A 215 -18.57 14.34 5.58
C LYS A 215 -19.88 14.72 6.29
N SER A 216 -21.02 14.38 5.69
CA SER A 216 -22.34 14.70 6.26
C SER A 216 -22.59 13.99 7.59
N SER A 217 -22.16 12.73 7.69
CA SER A 217 -22.35 11.91 8.90
C SER A 217 -21.45 12.34 10.07
N LEU A 218 -20.39 13.08 9.80
CA LEU A 218 -19.46 13.62 10.80
C LEU A 218 -19.87 15.02 11.30
N GLY A 219 -21.18 15.35 11.31
CA GLY A 219 -21.72 16.69 11.63
C GLY A 219 -21.34 17.27 12.99
N LYS A 220 -20.77 16.47 13.90
CA LYS A 220 -20.24 16.95 15.19
C LYS A 220 -18.88 17.64 15.06
N TYR A 221 -18.25 17.51 13.91
CA TYR A 221 -16.90 17.98 13.61
C TYR A 221 -16.94 19.00 12.49
N GLN A 222 -15.95 19.85 12.41
CA GLN A 222 -15.70 20.63 11.23
C GLN A 222 -14.97 19.74 10.22
N VAL A 223 -15.60 19.39 9.10
CA VAL A 223 -15.03 18.43 8.15
C VAL A 223 -14.62 19.12 6.84
N ILE A 224 -13.38 18.96 6.50
CA ILE A 224 -12.76 19.52 5.29
C ILE A 224 -12.30 18.35 4.39
N LEU A 225 -12.80 18.30 3.17
CA LEU A 225 -12.31 17.33 2.19
C LEU A 225 -10.99 17.84 1.60
N PHE A 226 -10.07 16.92 1.43
CA PHE A 226 -8.78 17.19 0.80
C PHE A 226 -8.99 17.77 -0.61
N PRO A 227 -8.23 18.80 -1.01
CA PRO A 227 -8.43 19.42 -2.33
C PRO A 227 -8.10 18.43 -3.46
N GLU A 228 -8.85 18.53 -4.53
CA GLU A 228 -8.75 17.58 -5.66
C GLU A 228 -7.37 17.63 -6.33
N ASN A 229 -6.76 18.81 -6.43
CA ASN A 229 -5.42 18.98 -7.02
C ASN A 229 -4.31 18.30 -6.19
N LEU A 230 -4.51 18.15 -4.88
CA LEU A 230 -3.57 17.44 -4.00
C LEU A 230 -3.95 15.96 -3.78
N ARG A 231 -5.09 15.52 -4.28
CA ARG A 231 -5.66 14.20 -4.01
C ARG A 231 -4.70 13.07 -4.40
N CYS A 232 -4.05 13.19 -5.56
CA CYS A 232 -3.14 12.15 -6.08
C CYS A 232 -1.70 12.30 -5.58
N ILE A 233 -1.41 13.37 -4.84
CA ILE A 233 -0.07 13.58 -4.31
C ILE A 233 0.16 12.62 -3.12
N PRO A 234 1.28 11.89 -3.12
CA PRO A 234 1.64 11.08 -1.95
C PRO A 234 1.73 11.95 -0.70
N LEU A 235 1.10 11.48 0.36
CA LEU A 235 1.00 12.26 1.61
C LEU A 235 2.38 12.61 2.16
N GLU A 236 3.35 11.74 1.94
CA GLU A 236 4.74 11.91 2.37
C GLU A 236 5.42 13.15 1.78
N MET A 237 4.90 13.68 0.67
CA MET A 237 5.42 14.90 0.05
C MET A 237 4.86 16.18 0.67
N LEU A 238 3.79 16.08 1.46
CA LEU A 238 3.09 17.22 2.05
C LEU A 238 3.59 17.46 3.48
N THR A 239 4.89 17.75 3.58
CA THR A 239 5.62 17.79 4.85
C THR A 239 5.14 18.91 5.78
N GLU A 240 4.76 20.06 5.22
CA GLU A 240 4.27 21.18 6.01
C GLU A 240 2.89 20.86 6.60
N LEU A 241 1.98 20.31 5.79
CA LEU A 241 0.67 19.85 6.25
C LEU A 241 0.80 18.79 7.35
N LEU A 242 1.69 17.80 7.13
CA LEU A 242 1.90 16.72 8.11
C LEU A 242 2.40 17.26 9.45
N SER A 243 3.22 18.31 9.43
CA SER A 243 3.74 18.91 10.66
C SER A 243 2.62 19.50 11.54
N LYS A 244 1.49 19.90 10.91
CA LYS A 244 0.35 20.55 11.58
C LYS A 244 -0.78 19.57 11.96
N CYS A 245 -0.66 18.28 11.60
CA CYS A 245 -1.74 17.30 11.77
C CYS A 245 -1.36 16.18 12.74
N ASN A 246 -2.36 15.68 13.46
CA ASN A 246 -2.34 14.33 14.02
C ASN A 246 -2.99 13.40 13.01
N ILE A 247 -2.29 12.35 12.63
CA ILE A 247 -2.66 11.49 11.50
C ILE A 247 -3.35 10.24 12.01
N ILE A 248 -4.55 9.98 11.50
CA ILE A 248 -5.34 8.78 11.80
C ILE A 248 -5.34 7.94 10.52
N SER A 249 -4.66 6.80 10.55
CA SER A 249 -4.52 5.92 9.39
C SER A 249 -5.07 4.53 9.71
N VAL A 250 -5.65 3.88 8.72
CA VAL A 250 -6.23 2.53 8.85
C VAL A 250 -5.43 1.49 8.06
N SER A 251 -4.36 1.90 7.42
CA SER A 251 -3.60 1.05 6.50
C SER A 251 -2.11 1.08 6.80
N SER A 252 -1.35 0.42 5.97
CA SER A 252 0.11 0.36 6.02
C SER A 252 0.79 1.73 5.89
N SER A 253 0.09 2.76 5.42
CA SER A 253 0.64 4.12 5.38
C SER A 253 1.07 4.60 6.78
N SER A 254 0.42 4.12 7.86
CA SER A 254 0.85 4.41 9.23
C SER A 254 2.29 3.98 9.50
N ILE A 255 2.71 2.82 8.97
CA ILE A 255 4.10 2.34 9.12
C ILE A 255 5.07 3.29 8.41
N PHE A 256 4.79 3.60 7.14
CA PHE A 256 5.71 4.39 6.32
C PHE A 256 5.82 5.82 6.82
N LEU A 257 4.70 6.43 7.18
CA LEU A 257 4.69 7.77 7.77
C LEU A 257 5.43 7.79 9.12
N SER A 258 5.24 6.77 9.97
CA SER A 258 5.96 6.66 11.24
C SER A 258 7.46 6.48 11.03
N TYR A 259 7.84 5.73 10.00
CA TYR A 259 9.24 5.54 9.63
C TYR A 259 9.89 6.85 9.19
N LEU A 260 9.17 7.68 8.41
CA LEU A 260 9.70 8.94 7.91
C LEU A 260 9.70 10.05 8.97
N TYR A 261 8.62 10.19 9.71
CA TYR A 261 8.35 11.39 10.52
C TYR A 261 8.21 11.11 12.03
N GLY A 262 8.42 9.87 12.44
CA GLY A 262 8.22 9.46 13.84
C GLY A 262 6.76 9.10 14.14
N LYS A 263 6.57 8.36 15.21
CA LYS A 263 5.24 7.77 15.52
C LYS A 263 4.34 8.65 16.40
N GLU A 264 4.89 9.75 16.93
CA GLU A 264 4.21 10.55 17.97
C GLU A 264 2.89 11.17 17.51
N LYS A 265 2.79 11.50 16.22
CA LYS A 265 1.61 12.13 15.62
C LYS A 265 0.78 11.16 14.76
N ILE A 266 1.18 9.89 14.72
CA ILE A 266 0.59 8.92 13.79
C ILE A 266 -0.08 7.81 14.57
N ILE A 267 -1.40 7.72 14.41
CA ILE A 267 -2.23 6.70 15.06
C ILE A 267 -2.61 5.67 13.98
N HIS A 268 -2.21 4.42 14.16
CA HIS A 268 -2.81 3.33 13.42
C HIS A 268 -4.12 3.00 14.13
N ALA A 269 -5.22 3.40 13.53
CA ALA A 269 -6.52 3.42 14.21
C ALA A 269 -7.29 2.09 14.11
N LEU A 270 -6.97 1.25 13.12
CA LEU A 270 -7.67 -0.02 12.91
C LEU A 270 -7.21 -1.06 13.94
N THR A 271 -8.16 -1.65 14.66
CA THR A 271 -7.91 -2.71 15.64
C THR A 271 -8.39 -4.06 15.11
N LEU A 272 -7.98 -5.15 15.77
CA LEU A 272 -8.48 -6.49 15.44
C LEU A 272 -9.99 -6.62 15.71
N SER A 273 -10.50 -5.87 16.69
CA SER A 273 -11.94 -5.83 16.96
C SER A 273 -12.71 -5.19 15.80
N ASP A 274 -12.18 -4.09 15.27
CA ASP A 274 -12.78 -3.41 14.12
C ASP A 274 -12.81 -4.33 12.88
N VAL A 275 -11.72 -5.07 12.67
CA VAL A 275 -11.65 -6.02 11.54
C VAL A 275 -12.76 -7.07 11.66
N ARG A 276 -12.90 -7.68 12.83
CA ARG A 276 -13.95 -8.69 13.08
C ARG A 276 -15.36 -8.14 12.96
N GLN A 277 -15.56 -6.88 13.33
CA GLN A 277 -16.87 -6.24 13.36
C GLN A 277 -17.34 -5.77 11.98
N PHE A 278 -16.44 -5.23 11.17
CA PHE A 278 -16.82 -4.49 9.98
C PHE A 278 -16.46 -5.18 8.66
N PHE A 279 -15.39 -5.99 8.63
CA PHE A 279 -14.91 -6.58 7.39
C PHE A 279 -15.70 -7.84 7.01
N ASN A 280 -15.70 -8.16 5.71
CA ASN A 280 -16.37 -9.33 5.19
C ASN A 280 -15.69 -10.61 5.74
N GLU A 281 -16.46 -11.65 5.93
CA GLU A 281 -15.98 -12.95 6.46
C GLU A 281 -14.75 -13.46 5.72
N ASP A 282 -14.82 -13.40 4.38
CA ASP A 282 -13.75 -13.91 3.50
C ASP A 282 -12.44 -13.10 3.63
N SER A 283 -12.52 -11.82 4.00
CA SER A 283 -11.35 -10.93 4.13
C SER A 283 -10.85 -10.80 5.58
N CYS A 284 -11.64 -11.23 6.54
CA CYS A 284 -11.36 -11.02 7.97
C CYS A 284 -10.02 -11.60 8.42
N ALA A 285 -9.69 -12.83 7.99
CA ALA A 285 -8.43 -13.48 8.35
C ALA A 285 -7.22 -12.71 7.82
N GLN A 286 -7.25 -12.35 6.54
CA GLN A 286 -6.17 -11.60 5.88
C GLN A 286 -6.00 -10.22 6.52
N MET A 287 -7.10 -9.51 6.76
CA MET A 287 -7.05 -8.17 7.35
C MET A 287 -6.61 -8.20 8.81
N SER A 288 -6.97 -9.25 9.56
CA SER A 288 -6.50 -9.43 10.95
C SER A 288 -4.98 -9.62 10.99
N GLU A 289 -4.45 -10.45 10.10
CA GLU A 289 -3.00 -10.68 9.99
C GLU A 289 -2.26 -9.40 9.60
N ALA A 290 -2.76 -8.69 8.58
CA ALA A 290 -2.17 -7.42 8.15
C ALA A 290 -2.19 -6.38 9.27
N THR A 291 -3.32 -6.23 9.95
CA THR A 291 -3.49 -5.30 11.09
C THR A 291 -2.52 -5.66 12.23
N GLN A 292 -2.43 -6.94 12.59
CA GLN A 292 -1.52 -7.39 13.66
C GLN A 292 -0.06 -7.10 13.29
N THR A 293 0.32 -7.34 12.04
CA THR A 293 1.69 -7.06 11.56
C THR A 293 1.99 -5.56 11.63
N ILE A 294 1.05 -4.71 11.24
CA ILE A 294 1.21 -3.24 11.34
C ILE A 294 1.41 -2.85 12.81
N ILE A 295 0.54 -3.32 13.70
CA ILE A 295 0.63 -3.03 15.14
C ILE A 295 1.99 -3.46 15.71
N ASN A 296 2.42 -4.68 15.39
CA ASN A 296 3.69 -5.22 15.89
C ASN A 296 4.88 -4.43 15.34
N THR A 297 4.84 -4.06 14.07
CA THR A 297 5.90 -3.25 13.45
C THR A 297 6.01 -1.88 14.12
N LEU A 298 4.87 -1.21 14.35
CA LEU A 298 4.84 0.10 15.00
C LEU A 298 5.34 0.07 16.45
N LYS A 299 5.11 -1.03 17.18
CA LYS A 299 5.65 -1.21 18.54
C LYS A 299 7.18 -1.24 18.56
N ASN A 300 7.78 -1.73 17.48
CA ASN A 300 9.24 -1.89 17.38
C ASN A 300 9.95 -0.62 16.88
N PHE A 301 9.20 0.42 16.49
CA PHE A 301 9.79 1.72 16.21
C PHE A 301 10.13 2.43 17.52
N ASN A 302 11.40 2.73 17.71
CA ASN A 302 11.91 3.48 18.86
C ASN A 302 11.79 4.98 18.64
#